data_f9a6dc55d566754951106234ae893a88
#
_entry.id   f9a6dc55d566754951106234ae893a88
#
_cell.length_a   1.000
_cell.length_b   1.000
_cell.length_c   1.000
_cell.angle_alpha   90.00
_cell.angle_beta   90.00
_cell.angle_gamma   90.00
#
_symmetry.space_group_name_H-M   'P 1'
#
loop_
_entity.id
_entity.type
_entity.pdbx_description
1 polymer ?
#
loop_
_entity_poly.entity_id
_entity_poly.type
_entity_poly.pdbx_seq_one_letter_code
_entity_poly.pdbx_strand_id
1 'polypeptide(L)'
;VALVLVDSGFSQALIRKGTPTADDYKSVFAFNVGVALVLYGVLVALAGSIARFYDMPEITRIAPVFFLQLPLSSACAIQNTIFVRTFRFALLSKVTFASWFIAGMVAIGLALAGFGIWCIVVQRVLQASVRALLLWWLSDWRPCGKCSRRPLREMAPYSFSRLSLIHI
;
A
#
# COMPACT_ATOMS: atom_id res chain seq x y z
N VAL A 1 7.61 2.06 8.56
CA VAL A 1 7.66 3.51 8.40
C VAL A 1 7.22 3.90 6.98
N ALA A 2 7.84 3.38 5.89
CA ALA A 2 7.47 3.74 4.50
C ALA A 2 6.00 3.48 4.17
N LEU A 3 5.42 2.35 4.61
CA LEU A 3 4.00 2.04 4.41
C LEU A 3 3.08 3.03 5.16
N VAL A 4 3.48 3.49 6.34
CA VAL A 4 2.73 4.49 7.11
C VAL A 4 2.75 5.86 6.41
N LEU A 5 3.86 6.21 5.76
CA LEU A 5 3.96 7.44 4.96
C LEU A 5 3.08 7.38 3.70
N VAL A 6 2.98 6.20 3.07
CA VAL A 6 2.12 5.98 1.90
C VAL A 6 0.63 6.00 2.28
N ASP A 7 0.27 5.42 3.43
CA ASP A 7 -1.09 5.47 4.01
C ASP A 7 -1.37 6.81 4.73
N SER A 8 -0.49 7.79 4.54
CA SER A 8 -0.50 9.09 5.19
C SER A 8 -1.91 9.65 5.30
N GLY A 9 -2.41 9.86 6.50
CA GLY A 9 -3.60 10.60 6.92
C GLY A 9 -4.71 10.94 5.92
N PHE A 10 -4.43 10.93 4.60
CA PHE A 10 -5.42 11.23 3.55
C PHE A 10 -6.55 10.21 3.46
N SER A 11 -6.24 8.91 3.61
CA SER A 11 -7.27 7.86 3.67
C SER A 11 -8.15 8.06 4.91
N GLN A 12 -7.56 8.45 6.04
CA GLN A 12 -8.30 8.75 7.27
C GLN A 12 -9.07 10.07 7.17
N ALA A 13 -8.53 11.09 6.49
CA ALA A 13 -9.22 12.33 6.20
C ALA A 13 -10.49 12.09 5.36
N LEU A 14 -10.42 11.19 4.37
CA LEU A 14 -11.57 10.75 3.59
C LEU A 14 -12.64 10.04 4.44
N ILE A 15 -12.23 9.21 5.41
CA ILE A 15 -13.16 8.54 6.32
C ILE A 15 -13.92 9.56 7.18
N ARG A 16 -13.25 10.62 7.61
CA ARG A 16 -13.83 11.68 8.46
C ARG A 16 -14.65 12.71 7.69
N LYS A 17 -14.40 12.88 6.39
CA LYS A 17 -15.18 13.79 5.54
C LYS A 17 -16.58 13.21 5.36
N GLY A 18 -17.62 13.94 5.84
CA GLY A 18 -19.01 13.48 5.88
C GLY A 18 -19.54 13.02 4.51
N THR A 19 -19.28 13.80 3.45
CA THR A 19 -19.71 13.50 2.07
C THR A 19 -18.54 13.67 1.10
N PRO A 20 -17.64 12.68 0.97
CA PRO A 20 -16.58 12.74 -0.04
C PRO A 20 -17.17 12.54 -1.45
N THR A 21 -16.71 13.36 -2.37
CA THR A 21 -17.07 13.27 -3.79
C THR A 21 -16.22 12.23 -4.50
N ALA A 22 -16.68 11.77 -5.68
CA ALA A 22 -15.87 10.86 -6.51
C ALA A 22 -14.50 11.44 -6.87
N ASP A 23 -14.40 12.76 -6.97
CA ASP A 23 -13.14 13.47 -7.29
C ASP A 23 -12.18 13.50 -6.09
N ASP A 24 -12.69 13.51 -4.86
CA ASP A 24 -11.87 13.38 -3.65
C ASP A 24 -11.14 12.02 -3.62
N TYR A 25 -11.87 10.92 -3.89
CA TYR A 25 -11.27 9.59 -3.95
C TYR A 25 -10.20 9.46 -5.02
N LYS A 26 -10.44 10.05 -6.21
CA LYS A 26 -9.47 10.02 -7.32
C LYS A 26 -8.21 10.79 -7.00
N SER A 27 -8.36 11.98 -6.40
CA SER A 27 -7.24 12.85 -6.07
C SER A 27 -6.36 12.23 -5.00
N VAL A 28 -6.96 11.63 -3.97
CA VAL A 28 -6.22 10.91 -2.92
C VAL A 28 -5.58 9.64 -3.48
N PHE A 29 -6.26 8.91 -4.37
CA PHE A 29 -5.70 7.75 -5.06
C PHE A 29 -4.44 8.12 -5.85
N ALA A 30 -4.54 9.13 -6.73
CA ALA A 30 -3.42 9.58 -7.55
C ALA A 30 -2.25 10.08 -6.71
N PHE A 31 -2.53 10.79 -5.61
CA PHE A 31 -1.51 11.25 -4.68
C PHE A 31 -0.82 10.08 -3.97
N ASN A 32 -1.57 9.15 -3.39
CA ASN A 32 -1.01 7.99 -2.69
C ASN A 32 -0.16 7.11 -3.62
N VAL A 33 -0.65 6.84 -4.83
CA VAL A 33 0.11 6.08 -5.82
C VAL A 33 1.36 6.84 -6.26
N GLY A 34 1.26 8.16 -6.49
CA GLY A 34 2.40 9.01 -6.84
C GLY A 34 3.47 9.00 -5.75
N VAL A 35 3.10 9.20 -4.49
CA VAL A 35 4.03 9.14 -3.35
C VAL A 35 4.66 7.75 -3.23
N ALA A 36 3.86 6.68 -3.39
CA ALA A 36 4.37 5.32 -3.32
C ALA A 36 5.38 5.00 -4.43
N LEU A 37 5.15 5.49 -5.65
CA LEU A 37 6.08 5.34 -6.78
C LEU A 37 7.38 6.12 -6.55
N VAL A 38 7.30 7.34 -6.03
CA VAL A 38 8.49 8.13 -5.68
C VAL A 38 9.30 7.43 -4.60
N LEU A 39 8.64 6.99 -3.52
CA LEU A 39 9.30 6.25 -2.44
C LEU A 39 9.90 4.93 -2.94
N TYR A 40 9.20 4.21 -3.80
CA TYR A 40 9.71 3.01 -4.44
C TYR A 40 11.00 3.32 -5.23
N GLY A 41 10.97 4.34 -6.09
CA GLY A 41 12.14 4.76 -6.86
C GLY A 41 13.33 5.15 -6.00
N VAL A 42 13.10 5.95 -4.95
CA VAL A 42 14.15 6.35 -3.99
C VAL A 42 14.74 5.14 -3.26
N LEU A 43 13.89 4.24 -2.76
CA LEU A 43 14.36 3.06 -2.02
C LEU A 43 15.11 2.08 -2.92
N VAL A 44 14.68 1.92 -4.18
CA VAL A 44 15.41 1.10 -5.16
C VAL A 44 16.75 1.75 -5.52
N ALA A 45 16.80 3.07 -5.71
CA ALA A 45 18.07 3.77 -5.95
C ALA A 45 19.03 3.66 -4.76
N LEU A 46 18.52 3.69 -3.53
CA LEU A 46 19.31 3.54 -2.31
C LEU A 46 19.67 2.08 -1.98
N ALA A 47 19.04 1.09 -2.64
CA ALA A 47 19.25 -0.32 -2.35
C ALA A 47 20.71 -0.75 -2.45
N GLY A 48 21.46 -0.22 -3.43
CA GLY A 48 22.89 -0.47 -3.58
C GLY A 48 23.74 0.11 -2.43
N SER A 49 23.39 1.29 -1.92
CA SER A 49 24.06 1.91 -0.76
C SER A 49 23.74 1.16 0.53
N ILE A 50 22.51 0.72 0.69
CA ILE A 50 22.06 -0.09 1.82
C ILE A 50 22.80 -1.44 1.81
N ALA A 51 22.91 -2.10 0.66
CA ALA A 51 23.61 -3.37 0.50
C ALA A 51 25.08 -3.27 0.90
N ARG A 52 25.75 -2.17 0.54
CA ARG A 52 27.14 -1.91 0.94
C ARG A 52 27.26 -1.65 2.44
N PHE A 53 26.33 -0.90 3.03
CA PHE A 53 26.34 -0.58 4.46
C PHE A 53 26.19 -1.82 5.34
N TYR A 54 25.35 -2.78 4.92
CA TYR A 54 25.13 -4.04 5.64
C TYR A 54 26.06 -5.17 5.20
N ASP A 55 26.96 -4.92 4.24
CA ASP A 55 27.86 -5.93 3.64
C ASP A 55 27.10 -7.17 3.10
N MET A 56 25.90 -6.93 2.57
CA MET A 56 24.99 -7.95 2.03
C MET A 56 24.60 -7.65 0.59
N PRO A 57 25.34 -8.15 -0.42
CA PRO A 57 25.08 -7.86 -1.83
C PRO A 57 23.72 -8.37 -2.32
N GLU A 58 23.16 -9.37 -1.64
CA GLU A 58 21.84 -9.93 -1.96
C GLU A 58 20.72 -8.89 -1.83
N ILE A 59 20.86 -7.89 -0.94
CA ILE A 59 19.88 -6.82 -0.75
C ILE A 59 19.62 -6.08 -2.06
N THR A 60 20.62 -5.88 -2.89
CA THR A 60 20.46 -5.19 -4.19
C THR A 60 19.49 -5.91 -5.13
N ARG A 61 19.43 -7.24 -5.06
CA ARG A 61 18.51 -8.04 -5.87
C ARG A 61 17.13 -8.17 -5.25
N ILE A 62 17.08 -8.23 -3.92
CA ILE A 62 15.86 -8.45 -3.14
C ILE A 62 15.04 -7.17 -3.01
N ALA A 63 15.70 -6.04 -2.76
CA ALA A 63 15.05 -4.78 -2.45
C ALA A 63 14.05 -4.29 -3.51
N PRO A 64 14.35 -4.30 -4.81
CA PRO A 64 13.38 -3.89 -5.84
C PRO A 64 12.10 -4.71 -5.81
N VAL A 65 12.22 -6.02 -5.64
CA VAL A 65 11.07 -6.92 -5.56
C VAL A 65 10.29 -6.69 -4.27
N PHE A 66 10.99 -6.58 -3.15
CA PHE A 66 10.37 -6.36 -1.84
C PHE A 66 9.61 -5.02 -1.76
N PHE A 67 10.19 -3.94 -2.30
CA PHE A 67 9.56 -2.62 -2.29
C PHE A 67 8.38 -2.50 -3.24
N LEU A 68 8.20 -3.43 -4.20
CA LEU A 68 7.03 -3.46 -5.08
C LEU A 68 5.71 -3.55 -4.31
N GLN A 69 5.73 -4.03 -3.07
CA GLN A 69 4.56 -3.99 -2.19
C GLN A 69 4.04 -2.57 -1.90
N LEU A 70 4.90 -1.51 -2.00
CA LEU A 70 4.50 -0.12 -1.73
C LEU A 70 3.45 0.39 -2.72
N PRO A 71 3.69 0.39 -4.05
CA PRO A 71 2.68 0.80 -5.02
C PRO A 71 1.45 -0.13 -5.02
N LEU A 72 1.62 -1.43 -4.78
CA LEU A 72 0.49 -2.36 -4.66
C LEU A 72 -0.40 -2.02 -3.46
N SER A 73 0.19 -1.73 -2.31
CA SER A 73 -0.56 -1.34 -1.10
C SER A 73 -1.25 0.00 -1.29
N SER A 74 -0.60 0.98 -1.92
CA SER A 74 -1.20 2.30 -2.19
C SER A 74 -2.41 2.21 -3.12
N ALA A 75 -2.35 1.32 -4.12
CA ALA A 75 -3.47 1.05 -5.02
C ALA A 75 -4.70 0.46 -4.30
N CYS A 76 -4.50 -0.20 -3.14
CA CYS A 76 -5.58 -0.75 -2.31
C CYS A 76 -6.14 0.24 -1.29
N ALA A 77 -5.43 1.33 -0.98
CA ALA A 77 -5.78 2.24 0.11
C ALA A 77 -7.19 2.82 -0.04
N ILE A 78 -7.57 3.21 -1.26
CA ILE A 78 -8.90 3.77 -1.53
C ILE A 78 -10.00 2.71 -1.43
N GLN A 79 -9.81 1.53 -1.99
CA GLN A 79 -10.78 0.43 -1.87
C GLN A 79 -10.99 0.07 -0.39
N ASN A 80 -9.90 -0.02 0.37
CA ASN A 80 -9.97 -0.24 1.81
C ASN A 80 -10.82 0.84 2.50
N THR A 81 -10.58 2.11 2.19
CA THR A 81 -11.34 3.25 2.71
C THR A 81 -12.84 3.16 2.38
N ILE A 82 -13.18 2.78 1.14
CA ILE A 82 -14.56 2.61 0.70
C ILE A 82 -15.25 1.48 1.48
N PHE A 83 -14.60 0.32 1.63
CA PHE A 83 -15.15 -0.81 2.39
C PHE A 83 -15.32 -0.49 3.88
N VAL A 84 -14.41 0.26 4.48
CA VAL A 84 -14.54 0.74 5.86
C VAL A 84 -15.74 1.69 6.01
N ARG A 85 -15.92 2.63 5.07
CA ARG A 85 -17.04 3.58 5.10
C ARG A 85 -18.41 2.93 4.85
N THR A 86 -18.45 1.88 4.04
CA THR A 86 -19.69 1.11 3.79
C THR A 86 -19.93 0.03 4.84
N PHE A 87 -19.16 0.02 5.93
CA PHE A 87 -19.26 -0.96 7.01
C PHE A 87 -19.16 -2.42 6.56
N ARG A 88 -18.52 -2.69 5.42
CA ARG A 88 -18.31 -4.05 4.89
C ARG A 88 -17.07 -4.71 5.50
N PHE A 89 -16.94 -4.65 6.82
CA PHE A 89 -15.76 -5.18 7.54
C PHE A 89 -15.60 -6.69 7.38
N ALA A 90 -16.70 -7.44 7.34
CA ALA A 90 -16.66 -8.89 7.15
C ALA A 90 -16.00 -9.27 5.81
N LEU A 91 -16.29 -8.53 4.75
CA LEU A 91 -15.69 -8.75 3.44
C LEU A 91 -14.21 -8.38 3.45
N LEU A 92 -13.85 -7.27 4.07
CA LEU A 92 -12.46 -6.83 4.22
C LEU A 92 -11.63 -7.86 5.00
N SER A 93 -12.19 -8.42 6.08
CA SER A 93 -11.54 -9.47 6.86
C SER A 93 -11.35 -10.75 6.05
N LYS A 94 -12.35 -11.17 5.28
CA LYS A 94 -12.26 -12.34 4.39
C LYS A 94 -11.16 -12.17 3.33
N VAL A 95 -11.11 -11.01 2.67
CA VAL A 95 -10.08 -10.69 1.69
C VAL A 95 -8.68 -10.69 2.31
N THR A 96 -8.55 -10.09 3.49
CA THR A 96 -7.28 -10.05 4.21
C THR A 96 -6.84 -11.46 4.61
N PHE A 97 -7.74 -12.27 5.19
CA PHE A 97 -7.45 -13.64 5.57
C PHE A 97 -7.06 -14.49 4.35
N ALA A 98 -7.83 -14.44 3.28
CA ALA A 98 -7.54 -15.18 2.04
C ALA A 98 -6.15 -14.79 1.47
N SER A 99 -5.82 -13.50 1.47
CA SER A 99 -4.53 -13.02 0.98
C SER A 99 -3.35 -13.54 1.83
N TRP A 100 -3.50 -13.55 3.16
CA TRP A 100 -2.49 -14.10 4.06
C TRP A 100 -2.37 -15.62 3.95
N PHE A 101 -3.51 -16.31 3.82
CA PHE A 101 -3.53 -17.77 3.69
C PHE A 101 -2.83 -18.23 2.40
N ILE A 102 -3.19 -17.66 1.26
CA ILE A 102 -2.59 -17.98 -0.03
C ILE A 102 -1.09 -17.67 -0.02
N ALA A 103 -0.71 -16.47 0.44
CA ALA A 103 0.70 -16.09 0.49
C ALA A 103 1.51 -16.94 1.47
N GLY A 104 0.91 -17.33 2.59
CA GLY A 104 1.53 -18.21 3.59
C GLY A 104 1.77 -19.63 3.06
N MET A 105 0.78 -20.22 2.38
CA MET A 105 0.91 -21.55 1.77
C MET A 105 2.05 -21.59 0.74
N VAL A 106 2.12 -20.56 -0.13
CA VAL A 106 3.20 -20.45 -1.13
C VAL A 106 4.55 -20.26 -0.44
N ALA A 107 4.61 -19.42 0.61
CA ALA A 107 5.86 -19.20 1.35
C ALA A 107 6.39 -20.48 2.02
N ILE A 108 5.49 -21.28 2.61
CA ILE A 108 5.85 -22.58 3.21
C ILE A 108 6.40 -23.51 2.12
N GLY A 109 5.73 -23.59 0.96
CA GLY A 109 6.21 -24.40 -0.16
C GLY A 109 7.61 -23.97 -0.64
N LEU A 110 7.87 -22.67 -0.75
CA LEU A 110 9.18 -22.14 -1.12
C LEU A 110 10.24 -22.40 -0.04
N ALA A 111 9.86 -22.33 1.24
CA ALA A 111 10.76 -22.63 2.34
C ALA A 111 11.19 -24.11 2.33
N LEU A 112 10.27 -25.02 2.10
CA LEU A 112 10.57 -26.46 1.96
C LEU A 112 11.43 -26.76 0.72
N ALA A 113 11.30 -25.94 -0.33
CA ALA A 113 12.14 -26.02 -1.53
C ALA A 113 13.54 -25.38 -1.36
N GLY A 114 13.84 -24.78 -0.19
CA GLY A 114 15.15 -24.24 0.14
C GLY A 114 15.46 -22.85 -0.41
N PHE A 115 14.45 -22.06 -0.79
CA PHE A 115 14.64 -20.70 -1.36
C PHE A 115 15.12 -19.64 -0.35
N GLY A 116 15.38 -19.98 0.91
CA GLY A 116 15.93 -19.08 1.90
C GLY A 116 15.13 -17.78 2.08
N ILE A 117 15.81 -16.64 2.01
CA ILE A 117 15.20 -15.31 2.23
C ILE A 117 14.12 -14.94 1.21
N TRP A 118 14.15 -15.54 0.01
CA TRP A 118 13.16 -15.31 -1.04
C TRP A 118 11.74 -15.71 -0.63
N CYS A 119 11.58 -16.65 0.29
CA CYS A 119 10.27 -17.05 0.81
C CYS A 119 9.52 -15.85 1.41
N ILE A 120 10.23 -15.02 2.20
CA ILE A 120 9.65 -13.85 2.87
C ILE A 120 9.32 -12.76 1.85
N VAL A 121 10.20 -12.54 0.88
CA VAL A 121 10.00 -11.53 -0.17
C VAL A 121 8.78 -11.87 -1.02
N VAL A 122 8.71 -13.10 -1.52
CA VAL A 122 7.59 -13.58 -2.33
C VAL A 122 6.29 -13.55 -1.53
N GLN A 123 6.31 -13.97 -0.25
CA GLN A 123 5.15 -13.90 0.61
C GLN A 123 4.57 -12.50 0.71
N ARG A 124 5.40 -11.47 0.93
CA ARG A 124 4.95 -10.09 1.09
C ARG A 124 4.39 -9.52 -0.22
N VAL A 125 5.07 -9.75 -1.33
CA VAL A 125 4.62 -9.27 -2.63
C VAL A 125 3.35 -9.99 -3.07
N LEU A 126 3.31 -11.30 -2.89
CA LEU A 126 2.14 -12.12 -3.24
C LEU A 126 0.92 -11.72 -2.39
N GLN A 127 1.10 -11.54 -1.08
CA GLN A 127 0.03 -11.08 -0.20
C GLN A 127 -0.53 -9.71 -0.63
N ALA A 128 0.35 -8.75 -0.96
CA ALA A 128 -0.06 -7.45 -1.45
C ALA A 128 -0.79 -7.54 -2.80
N SER A 129 -0.28 -8.38 -3.72
CA SER A 129 -0.87 -8.61 -5.04
C SER A 129 -2.25 -9.26 -4.96
N VAL A 130 -2.38 -10.35 -4.20
CA VAL A 130 -3.66 -11.05 -4.01
C VAL A 130 -4.69 -10.13 -3.37
N ARG A 131 -4.29 -9.39 -2.34
CA ARG A 131 -5.16 -8.40 -1.69
C ARG A 131 -5.61 -7.32 -2.66
N ALA A 132 -4.69 -6.80 -3.47
CA ALA A 132 -5.01 -5.81 -4.50
C ALA A 132 -6.04 -6.38 -5.48
N LEU A 133 -5.77 -7.54 -6.07
CA LEU A 133 -6.67 -8.18 -7.03
C LEU A 133 -8.05 -8.41 -6.45
N LEU A 134 -8.15 -8.96 -5.25
CA LEU A 134 -9.44 -9.24 -4.60
C LEU A 134 -10.21 -7.96 -4.29
N LEU A 135 -9.57 -6.93 -3.75
CA LEU A 135 -10.23 -5.66 -3.46
C LEU A 135 -10.70 -4.95 -4.73
N TRP A 136 -9.89 -4.98 -5.80
CA TRP A 136 -10.27 -4.40 -7.08
C TRP A 136 -11.38 -5.19 -7.79
N TRP A 137 -11.42 -6.48 -7.61
CA TRP A 137 -12.48 -7.32 -8.18
C TRP A 137 -13.81 -7.13 -7.45
N LEU A 138 -13.78 -7.01 -6.13
CA LEU A 138 -14.97 -6.86 -5.28
C LEU A 138 -15.46 -5.40 -5.15
N SER A 139 -14.66 -4.43 -5.59
CA SER A 139 -14.99 -3.01 -5.54
C SER A 139 -15.68 -2.58 -6.83
N ASP A 140 -16.84 -1.94 -6.70
CA ASP A 140 -17.54 -1.31 -7.81
C ASP A 140 -16.91 0.02 -8.25
N TRP A 141 -16.04 0.60 -7.38
CA TRP A 141 -15.39 1.87 -7.65
C TRP A 141 -14.21 1.71 -8.61
N ARG A 142 -14.18 2.58 -9.64
CA ARG A 142 -13.08 2.68 -10.61
C ARG A 142 -12.58 4.13 -10.68
N PRO A 143 -11.28 4.37 -10.84
CA PRO A 143 -10.69 5.72 -10.96
C PRO A 143 -10.95 6.31 -12.36
N CYS A 144 -12.24 6.53 -12.72
CA CYS A 144 -12.63 7.14 -13.99
C CYS A 144 -12.85 8.64 -13.83
N GLY A 145 -12.23 9.48 -14.67
CA GLY A 145 -12.44 10.93 -14.76
C GLY A 145 -11.19 11.78 -14.44
N LYS A 146 -11.36 13.12 -14.48
CA LYS A 146 -10.27 14.08 -14.32
C LYS A 146 -9.83 14.20 -12.86
N CYS A 147 -8.52 14.17 -12.62
CA CYS A 147 -7.94 14.42 -11.29
C CYS A 147 -8.01 15.93 -10.97
N SER A 148 -8.52 16.29 -9.80
CA SER A 148 -8.56 17.67 -9.32
C SER A 148 -7.56 17.87 -8.20
N ARG A 149 -6.81 18.98 -8.20
CA ARG A 149 -5.87 19.33 -7.11
C ARG A 149 -6.55 19.99 -5.91
N ARG A 150 -7.79 20.42 -6.06
CA ARG A 150 -8.55 21.14 -5.02
C ARG A 150 -8.78 20.33 -3.74
N PRO A 151 -9.20 19.05 -3.82
CA PRO A 151 -9.41 18.22 -2.64
C PRO A 151 -8.13 17.98 -1.82
N LEU A 152 -6.98 17.83 -2.49
CA LEU A 152 -5.69 17.60 -1.82
C LEU A 152 -5.28 18.80 -0.97
N ARG A 153 -5.52 20.03 -1.45
CA ARG A 153 -5.21 21.26 -0.70
C ARG A 153 -6.10 21.44 0.52
N GLU A 154 -7.35 21.02 0.45
CA GLU A 154 -8.29 21.07 1.57
C GLU A 154 -7.97 20.03 2.65
N MET A 155 -7.43 18.87 2.27
CA MET A 155 -7.11 17.77 3.18
C MET A 155 -5.68 17.83 3.75
N ALA A 156 -4.78 18.58 3.14
CA ALA A 156 -3.38 18.70 3.56
C ALA A 156 -3.19 19.07 5.05
N PRO A 157 -3.88 20.08 5.62
CA PRO A 157 -3.67 20.45 7.01
C PRO A 157 -4.04 19.32 8.00
N TYR A 158 -5.03 18.50 7.67
CA TYR A 158 -5.41 17.33 8.49
C TYR A 158 -4.39 16.21 8.46
N SER A 159 -3.74 16.00 7.32
CA SER A 159 -2.70 14.97 7.15
C SER A 159 -1.43 15.33 7.91
N PHE A 160 -1.01 16.59 7.88
CA PHE A 160 0.17 17.07 8.61
C PHE A 160 -0.03 17.04 10.13
N SER A 161 -1.21 17.39 10.63
CA SER A 161 -1.52 17.33 12.06
C SER A 161 -1.40 15.90 12.63
N ARG A 162 -1.65 14.87 11.84
CA ARG A 162 -1.52 13.47 12.26
C ARG A 162 -0.09 12.95 12.21
N LEU A 163 0.71 13.37 11.24
CA LEU A 163 2.13 13.02 11.20
C LEU A 163 2.87 13.57 12.43
N SER A 164 2.48 14.75 12.93
CA SER A 164 3.03 15.33 14.15
C SER A 164 2.63 14.58 15.43
N LEU A 165 1.42 13.97 15.48
CA LEU A 165 0.92 13.23 16.64
C LEU A 165 1.50 11.79 16.76
N ILE A 166 2.05 11.23 15.69
CA ILE A 166 2.69 9.89 15.70
C ILE A 166 4.14 9.99 16.24
N HIS A 167 4.71 11.20 16.30
CA HIS A 167 6.07 11.44 16.80
C HIS A 167 6.14 11.83 18.29
N ILE A 168 5.03 11.86 19.02
CA ILE A 168 4.97 12.00 20.46
C ILE A 168 4.52 10.68 21.09
#